data_6f6afd823fa7e090f31136122892bbe7
#
_entry.id   6f6afd823fa7e090f31136122892bbe7
#
_cell.length_a   1.000
_cell.length_b   1.000
_cell.length_c   1.000
_cell.angle_alpha   90.00
_cell.angle_beta   90.00
_cell.angle_gamma   90.00
#
_symmetry.space_group_name_H-M   'P 1'
#
loop_
_entity.id
_entity.type
_entity.pdbx_description
1 polymer ?
#
loop_
_entity_poly.entity_id
_entity_poly.type
_entity_poly.pdbx_seq_one_letter_code
_entity_poly.pdbx_strand_id
1 'polypeptide(L)'
;MKQIFIILFLVIISARISSAEKRKILFLGNSYTYYNDLPNTLKQLALSLGDTLEVDSYTPGGASFQSLSNDANTLAKIQLPGWDYVVLQAQSQEPAFSPAQVQSDTYPFAKKLDSLIHISNPCAETIFYMTWGRKNGDAGNCAAYPPICTYEGMQQRL
;
A
#
# COMPACT_ATOMS: atom_id res chain seq x y z
N MET A 1 -12.89 -35.50 -64.12
CA MET A 1 -13.62 -34.87 -62.99
C MET A 1 -12.65 -34.73 -61.85
N LYS A 2 -12.20 -33.49 -61.56
CA LYS A 2 -11.29 -33.16 -60.46
C LYS A 2 -12.14 -32.78 -59.27
N GLN A 3 -12.09 -33.56 -58.19
CA GLN A 3 -12.75 -33.18 -56.92
C GLN A 3 -11.80 -32.18 -56.18
N ILE A 4 -12.32 -30.99 -55.93
CA ILE A 4 -11.68 -29.95 -55.12
C ILE A 4 -12.10 -30.20 -53.64
N PHE A 5 -11.18 -30.64 -52.79
CA PHE A 5 -11.37 -30.70 -51.33
C PHE A 5 -11.19 -29.28 -50.75
N ILE A 6 -12.27 -28.64 -50.31
CA ILE A 6 -12.21 -27.40 -49.56
C ILE A 6 -11.98 -27.79 -48.09
N ILE A 7 -10.78 -27.57 -47.58
CA ILE A 7 -10.45 -27.71 -46.15
C ILE A 7 -10.86 -26.42 -45.45
N LEU A 8 -11.97 -26.46 -44.71
CA LEU A 8 -12.44 -25.34 -43.86
C LEU A 8 -11.60 -25.30 -42.59
N PHE A 9 -10.67 -24.35 -42.51
CA PHE A 9 -9.83 -24.14 -41.33
C PHE A 9 -10.67 -23.37 -40.29
N LEU A 10 -11.25 -24.06 -39.30
CA LEU A 10 -11.98 -23.45 -38.19
C LEU A 10 -10.96 -22.87 -37.20
N VAL A 11 -10.69 -21.56 -37.26
CA VAL A 11 -9.88 -20.85 -36.29
C VAL A 11 -10.76 -20.66 -35.02
N ILE A 12 -10.58 -21.50 -34.03
CA ILE A 12 -11.18 -21.34 -32.71
C ILE A 12 -10.41 -20.22 -31.99
N ILE A 13 -10.93 -19.00 -32.05
CA ILE A 13 -10.43 -17.90 -31.22
C ILE A 13 -10.90 -18.21 -29.80
N SER A 14 -10.03 -18.81 -29.00
CA SER A 14 -10.23 -18.97 -27.56
C SER A 14 -10.16 -17.57 -26.94
N ALA A 15 -11.26 -16.86 -26.86
CA ALA A 15 -11.38 -15.68 -26.02
C ALA A 15 -11.12 -16.15 -24.57
N ARG A 16 -9.94 -15.82 -24.03
CA ARG A 16 -9.73 -15.96 -22.60
C ARG A 16 -10.66 -14.96 -21.93
N ILE A 17 -11.79 -15.43 -21.40
CA ILE A 17 -12.58 -14.69 -20.44
C ILE A 17 -11.68 -14.60 -19.21
N SER A 18 -10.91 -13.51 -19.11
CA SER A 18 -10.25 -13.15 -17.86
C SER A 18 -11.39 -12.83 -16.89
N SER A 19 -11.69 -13.76 -16.00
CA SER A 19 -12.54 -13.45 -14.86
C SER A 19 -11.81 -12.37 -14.08
N ALA A 20 -12.39 -11.17 -13.98
CA ALA A 20 -11.88 -10.11 -13.13
C ALA A 20 -11.74 -10.69 -11.71
N GLU A 21 -10.51 -10.92 -11.28
CA GLU A 21 -10.25 -11.46 -9.96
C GLU A 21 -10.49 -10.37 -8.94
N LYS A 22 -11.39 -10.62 -7.99
CA LYS A 22 -11.69 -9.66 -6.92
C LYS A 22 -10.56 -9.71 -5.90
N ARG A 23 -9.86 -8.60 -5.70
CA ARG A 23 -8.80 -8.44 -4.69
C ARG A 23 -9.28 -7.57 -3.53
N LYS A 24 -8.85 -7.92 -2.32
CA LYS A 24 -9.14 -7.17 -1.10
C LYS A 24 -7.89 -6.46 -0.60
N ILE A 25 -8.01 -5.15 -0.41
CA ILE A 25 -6.90 -4.30 0.01
C ILE A 25 -7.28 -3.52 1.27
N LEU A 26 -6.45 -3.62 2.31
CA LEU A 26 -6.53 -2.81 3.51
C LEU A 26 -5.46 -1.72 3.49
N PHE A 27 -5.84 -0.47 3.73
CA PHE A 27 -4.90 0.64 3.92
C PHE A 27 -4.80 1.00 5.40
N LEU A 28 -3.58 0.98 5.93
CA LEU A 28 -3.25 1.42 7.28
C LEU A 28 -2.23 2.55 7.19
N GLY A 29 -2.58 3.73 7.70
CA GLY A 29 -1.73 4.91 7.54
C GLY A 29 -2.28 6.13 8.25
N ASN A 30 -2.14 7.30 7.63
CA ASN A 30 -2.58 8.56 8.18
C ASN A 30 -3.09 9.50 7.07
N SER A 31 -2.99 10.83 7.27
CA SER A 31 -3.48 11.83 6.31
C SER A 31 -2.88 11.70 4.91
N TYR A 32 -1.66 11.20 4.75
CA TYR A 32 -1.06 10.97 3.43
C TYR A 32 -1.81 9.90 2.63
N THR A 33 -2.56 9.02 3.30
CA THR A 33 -3.40 8.01 2.66
C THR A 33 -4.83 8.54 2.41
N TYR A 34 -5.44 9.24 3.38
CA TYR A 34 -6.85 9.64 3.23
C TYR A 34 -7.06 10.98 2.51
N TYR A 35 -6.08 11.89 2.49
CA TYR A 35 -6.28 13.28 2.04
C TYR A 35 -6.67 13.29 0.59
N ASN A 36 -6.62 12.74 -0.31
CA ASN A 36 -7.19 12.72 -1.66
C ASN A 36 -7.93 11.40 -1.95
N ASP A 37 -8.42 10.78 -0.89
CA ASP A 37 -9.15 9.50 -0.98
C ASP A 37 -8.40 8.47 -1.84
N LEU A 38 -7.11 8.28 -1.54
CA LEU A 38 -6.26 7.34 -2.27
C LEU A 38 -6.88 5.93 -2.36
N PRO A 39 -7.46 5.35 -1.29
CA PRO A 39 -8.06 4.03 -1.37
C PRO A 39 -9.17 3.94 -2.43
N ASN A 40 -10.10 4.89 -2.46
CA ASN A 40 -11.16 4.90 -3.45
C ASN A 40 -10.64 5.28 -4.86
N THR A 41 -9.66 6.17 -4.94
CA THR A 41 -9.01 6.51 -6.22
C THR A 41 -8.40 5.26 -6.87
N LEU A 42 -7.68 4.44 -6.10
CA LEU A 42 -7.14 3.16 -6.58
C LEU A 42 -8.25 2.20 -7.03
N LYS A 43 -9.33 2.10 -6.25
CA LYS A 43 -10.50 1.28 -6.59
C LYS A 43 -11.13 1.70 -7.92
N GLN A 44 -11.34 3.01 -8.13
CA GLN A 44 -11.92 3.53 -9.38
C GLN A 44 -10.98 3.32 -10.59
N LEU A 45 -9.67 3.48 -10.38
CA LEU A 45 -8.68 3.20 -11.41
C LEU A 45 -8.70 1.74 -11.84
N ALA A 46 -8.69 0.81 -10.88
CA ALA A 46 -8.78 -0.62 -11.18
C ALA A 46 -10.07 -0.96 -11.94
N LEU A 47 -11.20 -0.42 -11.49
CA LEU A 47 -12.48 -0.62 -12.17
C LEU A 47 -12.45 -0.13 -13.62
N SER A 48 -11.79 1.01 -13.90
CA SER A 48 -11.65 1.54 -15.25
C SER A 48 -10.80 0.65 -16.17
N LEU A 49 -9.97 -0.21 -15.59
CA LEU A 49 -9.13 -1.19 -16.29
C LEU A 49 -9.77 -2.58 -16.36
N GLY A 50 -10.96 -2.76 -15.82
CA GLY A 50 -11.71 -4.03 -15.83
C GLY A 50 -11.46 -4.91 -14.62
N ASP A 51 -10.70 -4.42 -13.61
CA ASP A 51 -10.42 -5.14 -12.37
C ASP A 51 -11.39 -4.73 -11.26
N THR A 52 -11.55 -5.60 -10.26
CA THR A 52 -12.42 -5.34 -9.10
C THR A 52 -11.62 -5.34 -7.81
N LEU A 53 -11.62 -4.19 -7.11
CA LEU A 53 -11.02 -4.07 -5.79
C LEU A 53 -12.09 -3.87 -4.71
N GLU A 54 -11.99 -4.64 -3.63
CA GLU A 54 -12.64 -4.35 -2.36
C GLU A 54 -11.62 -3.65 -1.46
N VAL A 55 -11.92 -2.41 -1.07
CA VAL A 55 -10.97 -1.57 -0.35
C VAL A 55 -11.55 -1.20 1.01
N ASP A 56 -10.76 -1.33 2.05
CA ASP A 56 -11.04 -0.82 3.39
C ASP A 56 -9.83 -0.03 3.90
N SER A 57 -10.02 0.84 4.88
CA SER A 57 -8.95 1.65 5.41
C SER A 57 -9.15 1.99 6.89
N TYR A 58 -8.02 2.19 7.59
CA TYR A 58 -7.98 2.86 8.89
C TYR A 58 -6.75 3.77 8.93
N THR A 59 -6.99 5.06 8.89
CA THR A 59 -5.95 6.07 8.63
C THR A 59 -6.09 7.28 9.55
N PRO A 60 -6.00 7.11 10.89
CA PRO A 60 -6.12 8.24 11.81
C PRO A 60 -5.02 9.29 11.57
N GLY A 61 -5.40 10.58 11.68
CA GLY A 61 -4.49 11.69 11.39
C GLY A 61 -3.19 11.63 12.20
N GLY A 62 -2.04 11.74 11.53
CA GLY A 62 -0.72 11.73 12.16
C GLY A 62 -0.26 10.37 12.70
N ALA A 63 -0.99 9.28 12.47
CA ALA A 63 -0.61 7.96 12.97
C ALA A 63 0.77 7.53 12.50
N SER A 64 1.53 6.95 13.42
CA SER A 64 2.81 6.26 13.20
C SER A 64 2.61 4.75 13.18
N PHE A 65 3.59 3.98 12.74
CA PHE A 65 3.54 2.52 12.87
C PHE A 65 3.46 2.09 14.33
N GLN A 66 4.08 2.81 15.25
CA GLN A 66 3.97 2.55 16.68
C GLN A 66 2.53 2.69 17.15
N SER A 67 1.85 3.80 16.83
CA SER A 67 0.46 4.02 17.23
C SER A 67 -0.48 2.98 16.58
N LEU A 68 -0.36 2.74 15.27
CA LEU A 68 -1.16 1.75 14.55
C LEU A 68 -0.98 0.34 15.13
N SER A 69 0.24 -0.08 15.45
CA SER A 69 0.52 -1.42 15.97
C SER A 69 -0.02 -1.69 17.39
N ASN A 70 -0.51 -0.65 18.06
CA ASN A 70 -1.11 -0.74 19.41
C ASN A 70 -2.59 -0.28 19.42
N ASP A 71 -3.13 0.15 18.28
CA ASP A 71 -4.50 0.62 18.17
C ASP A 71 -5.48 -0.53 17.95
N ALA A 72 -6.55 -0.58 18.75
CA ALA A 72 -7.53 -1.66 18.72
C ALA A 72 -8.28 -1.76 17.39
N ASN A 73 -8.55 -0.63 16.71
CA ASN A 73 -9.24 -0.63 15.41
C ASN A 73 -8.32 -1.14 14.31
N THR A 74 -7.04 -0.78 14.34
CA THR A 74 -6.02 -1.35 13.45
C THR A 74 -5.96 -2.87 13.58
N LEU A 75 -5.86 -3.37 14.82
CA LEU A 75 -5.78 -4.80 15.09
C LEU A 75 -7.05 -5.53 14.65
N ALA A 76 -8.23 -4.96 14.93
CA ALA A 76 -9.50 -5.53 14.50
C ALA A 76 -9.60 -5.63 12.97
N LYS A 77 -9.13 -4.63 12.21
CA LYS A 77 -9.12 -4.67 10.74
C LYS A 77 -8.13 -5.69 10.18
N ILE A 78 -6.93 -5.79 10.74
CA ILE A 78 -5.94 -6.81 10.37
C ILE A 78 -6.50 -8.23 10.58
N GLN A 79 -7.28 -8.45 11.64
CA GLN A 79 -7.86 -9.75 11.98
C GLN A 79 -9.00 -10.18 11.04
N LEU A 80 -9.57 -9.28 10.24
CA LEU A 80 -10.56 -9.67 9.24
C LEU A 80 -9.88 -10.57 8.19
N PRO A 81 -10.53 -11.68 7.80
CA PRO A 81 -9.90 -12.63 6.87
C PRO A 81 -9.98 -12.17 5.43
N GLY A 82 -9.04 -12.68 4.64
CA GLY A 82 -9.10 -12.63 3.18
C GLY A 82 -8.53 -11.35 2.57
N TRP A 83 -7.65 -10.66 3.26
CA TRP A 83 -6.84 -9.61 2.63
C TRP A 83 -5.87 -10.24 1.64
N ASP A 84 -5.82 -9.71 0.42
CA ASP A 84 -4.77 -10.00 -0.56
C ASP A 84 -3.56 -9.09 -0.35
N TYR A 85 -3.84 -7.82 -0.02
CA TYR A 85 -2.81 -6.81 0.21
C TYR A 85 -3.12 -5.98 1.46
N VAL A 86 -2.08 -5.66 2.23
CA VAL A 86 -2.18 -4.65 3.30
C VAL A 86 -1.13 -3.58 3.06
N VAL A 87 -1.60 -2.37 2.79
CA VAL A 87 -0.76 -1.20 2.51
C VAL A 87 -0.47 -0.48 3.82
N LEU A 88 0.80 -0.39 4.19
CA LEU A 88 1.31 0.29 5.37
C LEU A 88 1.96 1.62 4.98
N GLN A 89 1.47 2.73 5.53
CA GLN A 89 2.06 4.06 5.33
C GLN A 89 2.52 4.63 6.67
N ALA A 90 3.83 4.86 6.78
CA ALA A 90 4.46 5.45 7.96
C ALA A 90 4.08 6.93 8.15
N GLN A 91 4.30 7.46 9.34
CA GLN A 91 4.18 8.89 9.60
C GLN A 91 5.13 9.66 8.67
N SER A 92 4.66 10.80 8.12
CA SER A 92 5.27 11.51 6.97
C SER A 92 6.75 11.87 7.10
N GLN A 93 7.27 12.00 8.31
CA GLN A 93 8.66 12.40 8.55
C GLN A 93 9.53 11.29 9.12
N GLU A 94 8.93 10.28 9.79
CA GLU A 94 9.67 9.23 10.48
C GLU A 94 10.66 8.49 9.58
N PRO A 95 10.29 8.06 8.35
CA PRO A 95 11.26 7.37 7.49
C PRO A 95 12.42 8.26 7.03
N ALA A 96 12.26 9.59 7.10
CA ALA A 96 13.33 10.53 6.72
C ALA A 96 14.31 10.86 7.86
N PHE A 97 14.06 10.42 9.09
CA PHE A 97 14.96 10.66 10.23
C PHE A 97 16.33 9.97 10.07
N SER A 98 17.20 10.14 11.03
CA SER A 98 18.52 9.49 11.00
C SER A 98 18.37 7.96 10.93
N PRO A 99 19.29 7.24 10.28
CA PRO A 99 19.21 5.77 10.18
C PRO A 99 19.08 5.07 11.54
N ALA A 100 19.78 5.57 12.56
CA ALA A 100 19.69 5.03 13.91
C ALA A 100 18.26 5.20 14.49
N GLN A 101 17.65 6.36 14.27
CA GLN A 101 16.32 6.67 14.73
C GLN A 101 15.24 5.86 13.99
N VAL A 102 15.36 5.73 12.67
CA VAL A 102 14.46 4.85 11.89
C VAL A 102 14.58 3.40 12.35
N GLN A 103 15.80 2.95 12.66
CA GLN A 103 16.05 1.60 13.13
C GLN A 103 15.42 1.33 14.52
N SER A 104 15.41 2.33 15.42
CA SER A 104 14.82 2.18 16.76
C SER A 104 13.32 2.43 16.80
N ASP A 105 12.82 3.43 16.05
CA ASP A 105 11.49 4.01 16.26
C ASP A 105 10.48 3.62 15.17
N THR A 106 10.96 3.15 13.99
CA THR A 106 10.08 2.81 12.86
C THR A 106 10.09 1.31 12.55
N TYR A 107 11.27 0.70 12.37
CA TYR A 107 11.38 -0.69 11.92
C TYR A 107 10.77 -1.73 12.87
N PRO A 108 10.89 -1.62 14.21
CA PRO A 108 10.28 -2.61 15.12
C PRO A 108 8.76 -2.67 14.96
N PHE A 109 8.12 -1.51 14.75
CA PHE A 109 6.67 -1.43 14.61
C PHE A 109 6.21 -1.81 13.19
N ALA A 110 7.00 -1.52 12.15
CA ALA A 110 6.78 -2.03 10.81
C ALA A 110 6.77 -3.57 10.80
N LYS A 111 7.80 -4.20 11.41
CA LYS A 111 7.89 -5.65 11.56
C LYS A 111 6.74 -6.23 12.39
N LYS A 112 6.35 -5.54 13.47
CA LYS A 112 5.21 -5.97 14.30
C LYS A 112 3.92 -6.00 13.48
N LEU A 113 3.62 -4.94 12.72
CA LEU A 113 2.44 -4.88 11.86
C LEU A 113 2.47 -5.98 10.79
N ASP A 114 3.59 -6.13 10.11
CA ASP A 114 3.79 -7.19 9.11
C ASP A 114 3.56 -8.58 9.69
N SER A 115 4.13 -8.87 10.87
CA SER A 115 3.90 -10.14 11.56
C SER A 115 2.44 -10.37 11.92
N LEU A 116 1.73 -9.35 12.40
CA LEU A 116 0.30 -9.44 12.74
C LEU A 116 -0.57 -9.70 11.50
N ILE A 117 -0.22 -9.08 10.37
CA ILE A 117 -0.87 -9.30 9.08
C ILE A 117 -0.73 -10.77 8.67
N HIS A 118 0.48 -11.31 8.68
CA HIS A 118 0.73 -12.69 8.23
C HIS A 118 0.20 -13.76 9.21
N ILE A 119 0.10 -13.44 10.51
CA ILE A 119 -0.57 -14.33 11.49
C ILE A 119 -2.07 -14.47 11.15
N SER A 120 -2.72 -13.36 10.79
CA SER A 120 -4.17 -13.33 10.52
C SER A 120 -4.51 -13.70 9.07
N ASN A 121 -3.64 -13.33 8.14
CA ASN A 121 -3.80 -13.50 6.69
C ASN A 121 -2.48 -14.02 6.08
N PRO A 122 -2.18 -15.32 6.19
CA PRO A 122 -0.87 -15.88 5.80
C PRO A 122 -0.48 -15.69 4.33
N CYS A 123 -1.47 -15.48 3.46
CA CYS A 123 -1.26 -15.27 2.01
C CYS A 123 -1.31 -13.78 1.61
N ALA A 124 -1.53 -12.88 2.56
CA ALA A 124 -1.55 -11.45 2.25
C ALA A 124 -0.13 -10.93 1.95
N GLU A 125 -0.02 -10.00 1.04
CA GLU A 125 1.23 -9.27 0.80
C GLU A 125 1.21 -7.93 1.55
N THR A 126 2.27 -7.63 2.30
CA THR A 126 2.48 -6.33 2.92
C THR A 126 3.16 -5.38 1.95
N ILE A 127 2.55 -4.24 1.67
CA ILE A 127 3.07 -3.20 0.79
C ILE A 127 3.42 -1.97 1.62
N PHE A 128 4.66 -1.52 1.58
CA PHE A 128 5.05 -0.24 2.18
C PHE A 128 4.85 0.88 1.18
N TYR A 129 3.93 1.79 1.51
CA TYR A 129 3.64 2.94 0.67
C TYR A 129 4.64 4.05 0.93
N MET A 130 5.54 4.28 -0.03
CA MET A 130 6.51 5.36 0.00
C MET A 130 5.79 6.70 -0.15
N THR A 131 6.00 7.60 0.79
CA THR A 131 5.45 8.96 0.77
C THR A 131 6.41 9.94 0.08
N TRP A 132 6.19 11.21 0.24
CA TRP A 132 7.02 12.27 -0.37
C TRP A 132 7.54 13.23 0.69
N GLY A 133 8.66 13.87 0.41
CA GLY A 133 9.25 14.90 1.25
C GLY A 133 8.34 16.11 1.43
N ARG A 134 8.39 16.73 2.61
CA ARG A 134 7.68 17.97 2.85
C ARG A 134 8.30 19.10 2.03
N LYS A 135 7.47 19.90 1.37
CA LYS A 135 7.87 20.98 0.45
C LYS A 135 9.02 21.87 0.98
N ASN A 136 9.00 22.19 2.27
CA ASN A 136 9.99 23.07 2.90
C ASN A 136 10.90 22.30 3.89
N GLY A 137 11.03 21.00 3.74
CA GLY A 137 11.70 20.14 4.72
C GLY A 137 10.93 20.01 6.04
N ASP A 138 11.59 19.46 7.04
CA ASP A 138 11.05 19.33 8.41
C ASP A 138 11.70 20.36 9.34
N ALA A 139 11.17 21.59 9.36
CA ALA A 139 11.69 22.69 10.17
C ALA A 139 11.73 22.36 11.67
N GLY A 140 10.84 21.48 12.16
CA GLY A 140 10.79 21.12 13.59
C GLY A 140 11.97 20.25 14.04
N ASN A 141 12.49 19.40 13.15
CA ASN A 141 13.56 18.45 13.46
C ASN A 141 14.88 18.77 12.74
N CYS A 142 14.86 19.73 11.85
CA CYS A 142 15.97 20.17 11.00
C CYS A 142 17.23 20.53 11.79
N ALA A 143 17.09 21.21 12.93
CA ALA A 143 18.24 21.59 13.76
C ALA A 143 18.98 20.37 14.34
N ALA A 144 18.24 19.31 14.67
CA ALA A 144 18.82 18.08 15.20
C ALA A 144 19.36 17.16 14.10
N TYR A 145 18.80 17.25 12.89
CA TYR A 145 19.21 16.42 11.76
C TYR A 145 19.15 17.21 10.43
N PRO A 146 20.22 17.95 10.07
CA PRO A 146 20.28 18.85 8.91
C PRO A 146 19.86 18.23 7.56
N PRO A 147 20.07 16.93 7.27
CA PRO A 147 19.63 16.35 5.99
C PRO A 147 18.14 16.52 5.66
N ILE A 148 17.27 16.71 6.66
CA ILE A 148 15.83 16.89 6.45
C ILE A 148 15.38 18.36 6.39
N CYS A 149 16.32 19.30 6.32
CA CYS A 149 16.01 20.74 6.22
C CYS A 149 15.37 21.12 4.88
N THR A 150 15.50 20.30 3.85
CA THR A 150 15.00 20.57 2.50
C THR A 150 14.08 19.46 2.01
N TYR A 151 13.29 19.77 0.96
CA TYR A 151 12.49 18.77 0.26
C TYR A 151 13.37 17.63 -0.25
N GLU A 152 14.44 17.96 -0.96
CA GLU A 152 15.36 17.00 -1.59
C GLU A 152 15.98 16.07 -0.54
N GLY A 153 16.43 16.65 0.56
CA GLY A 153 17.03 15.88 1.65
C GLY A 153 16.05 14.90 2.31
N MET A 154 14.78 15.31 2.50
CA MET A 154 13.74 14.40 2.95
C MET A 154 13.42 13.33 1.90
N GLN A 155 13.23 13.73 0.64
CA GLN A 155 12.82 12.80 -0.44
C GLN A 155 13.86 11.70 -0.70
N GLN A 156 15.15 12.00 -0.54
CA GLN A 156 16.22 11.01 -0.68
C GLN A 156 16.23 9.95 0.44
N ARG A 157 15.50 10.20 1.51
CA ARG A 157 15.49 9.35 2.71
C ARG A 157 14.19 8.55 2.88
N LEU A 158 13.16 8.91 2.15
CA LEU A 158 11.88 8.22 2.10
C LEU A 158 11.91 7.07 1.10
#